data_a81aaa15a7a5529944e9f749a5061b62
#
_entry.id   a81aaa15a7a5529944e9f749a5061b62
#
_cell.length_a   1.000
_cell.length_b   1.000
_cell.length_c   1.000
_cell.angle_alpha   90.00
_cell.angle_beta   90.00
_cell.angle_gamma   90.00
#
_symmetry.space_group_name_H-M   'P 1'
#
loop_
_entity.id
_entity.type
_entity.pdbx_description
1 polymer ?
#
loop_
_entity_poly.entity_id
_entity_poly.type
_entity_poly.pdbx_seq_one_letter_code
_entity_poly.pdbx_strand_id
1 'polypeptide(L)'
;MSILKLNYIKFFFIFSLLNFFSCDVLEKKPNKMSEKLIWTANDEYPTVIECENVVDTKDRLNCFYEYLYEYLSNNLKNNQDVNNLEFNDSIMIKIIVDKNGNVYPSEIIFKNSEYNSEKINSIIYELLDSMPKVIPAVKTDYGVKVKSQFDLPLILNIKK
;
A
#
# COMPACT_ATOMS: atom_id res chain seq x y z
N MET A 1 7.02 -67.09 -30.48
CA MET A 1 6.25 -65.89 -30.92
C MET A 1 5.68 -65.08 -29.72
N SER A 2 6.16 -65.34 -28.48
CA SER A 2 5.61 -64.70 -27.27
C SER A 2 6.52 -63.58 -26.67
N ILE A 3 7.83 -63.63 -26.87
CA ILE A 3 8.81 -62.72 -26.26
C ILE A 3 8.83 -61.32 -26.94
N LEU A 4 8.57 -61.26 -28.25
CA LEU A 4 8.54 -60.03 -29.00
C LEU A 4 7.32 -59.12 -28.59
N LYS A 5 6.19 -59.70 -28.26
CA LYS A 5 4.99 -58.96 -27.83
C LYS A 5 5.16 -58.30 -26.46
N LEU A 6 5.92 -58.95 -25.57
CA LEU A 6 6.14 -58.45 -24.21
C LEU A 6 7.07 -57.22 -24.20
N ASN A 7 8.07 -57.18 -25.07
CA ASN A 7 8.96 -56.04 -25.21
C ASN A 7 8.29 -54.80 -25.84
N TYR A 8 7.32 -55.02 -26.76
CA TYR A 8 6.57 -53.92 -27.39
C TYR A 8 5.64 -53.25 -26.38
N ILE A 9 5.02 -53.99 -25.49
CA ILE A 9 4.13 -53.47 -24.45
C ILE A 9 4.97 -52.65 -23.39
N LYS A 10 6.14 -53.12 -23.02
CA LYS A 10 7.04 -52.37 -22.11
C LYS A 10 7.55 -51.08 -22.74
N PHE A 11 7.87 -51.09 -24.03
CA PHE A 11 8.34 -49.91 -24.73
C PHE A 11 7.22 -48.84 -24.88
N PHE A 12 5.98 -49.27 -25.11
CA PHE A 12 4.83 -48.41 -25.22
C PHE A 12 4.44 -47.80 -23.88
N PHE A 13 4.64 -48.50 -22.78
CA PHE A 13 4.35 -48.02 -21.43
C PHE A 13 5.40 -47.00 -20.95
N ILE A 14 6.67 -47.14 -21.34
CA ILE A 14 7.76 -46.21 -21.02
C ILE A 14 7.57 -44.90 -21.82
N PHE A 15 7.13 -45.00 -23.08
CA PHE A 15 6.87 -43.82 -23.93
C PHE A 15 5.64 -43.03 -23.48
N SER A 16 4.63 -43.67 -22.89
CA SER A 16 3.44 -43.03 -22.32
C SER A 16 3.72 -42.26 -21.03
N LEU A 17 4.71 -42.70 -20.24
CA LEU A 17 5.09 -42.02 -18.98
C LEU A 17 5.89 -40.73 -19.19
N LEU A 18 6.51 -40.53 -20.35
CA LEU A 18 7.31 -39.33 -20.65
C LEU A 18 6.46 -38.10 -21.05
N ASN A 19 5.16 -38.26 -21.30
CA ASN A 19 4.28 -37.14 -21.68
C ASN A 19 3.64 -36.41 -20.48
N PHE A 20 3.86 -36.86 -19.24
CA PHE A 20 3.26 -36.22 -18.06
C PHE A 20 4.17 -35.19 -17.37
N PHE A 21 5.37 -34.93 -17.89
CA PHE A 21 6.30 -33.93 -17.33
C PHE A 21 6.34 -32.61 -18.13
N SER A 22 5.35 -32.34 -18.94
CA SER A 22 5.16 -30.99 -19.48
C SER A 22 4.36 -30.15 -18.47
N CYS A 23 4.97 -29.87 -17.34
CA CYS A 23 4.54 -28.79 -16.47
C CYS A 23 5.07 -27.52 -17.11
N ASP A 24 4.31 -26.93 -18.04
CA ASP A 24 4.49 -25.55 -18.45
C ASP A 24 4.29 -24.69 -17.21
N VAL A 25 5.40 -24.32 -16.59
CA VAL A 25 5.48 -23.15 -15.72
C VAL A 25 5.19 -21.95 -16.63
N LEU A 26 3.89 -21.68 -16.82
CA LEU A 26 3.41 -20.41 -17.36
C LEU A 26 3.87 -19.34 -16.38
N GLU A 27 5.10 -18.81 -16.60
CA GLU A 27 5.44 -17.49 -16.10
C GLU A 27 4.35 -16.55 -16.61
N LYS A 28 3.41 -16.23 -15.72
CA LYS A 28 2.46 -15.14 -15.95
C LYS A 28 3.31 -13.87 -16.14
N LYS A 29 3.69 -13.58 -17.38
CA LYS A 29 4.20 -12.24 -17.73
C LYS A 29 3.20 -11.26 -17.14
N PRO A 30 3.63 -10.29 -16.31
CA PRO A 30 2.74 -9.30 -15.77
C PRO A 30 1.99 -8.68 -16.96
N ASN A 31 0.67 -8.69 -16.86
CA ASN A 31 -0.19 -8.22 -17.93
C ASN A 31 0.22 -6.77 -18.23
N LYS A 32 0.62 -6.48 -19.47
CA LYS A 32 1.08 -5.15 -19.93
C LYS A 32 0.09 -4.03 -19.56
N MET A 33 -1.14 -4.40 -19.24
CA MET A 33 -2.21 -3.54 -18.75
C MET A 33 -2.05 -3.19 -17.26
N SER A 34 -1.46 -4.08 -16.43
CA SER A 34 -1.24 -3.81 -15.00
C SER A 34 -0.14 -2.78 -14.76
N GLU A 35 0.89 -2.73 -15.61
CA GLU A 35 1.93 -1.70 -15.54
C GLU A 35 1.40 -0.31 -15.91
N LYS A 36 0.42 -0.23 -16.82
CA LYS A 36 -0.21 1.04 -17.21
C LYS A 36 -1.11 1.65 -16.13
N LEU A 37 -1.51 0.86 -15.13
CA LEU A 37 -2.38 1.28 -14.04
C LEU A 37 -1.62 1.59 -12.75
N ILE A 38 -0.31 1.70 -12.80
CA ILE A 38 0.51 2.17 -11.68
C ILE A 38 0.38 3.70 -11.59
N TRP A 39 0.02 4.18 -10.41
CA TRP A 39 -0.01 5.60 -10.11
C TRP A 39 1.39 6.23 -10.16
N THR A 40 1.47 7.43 -10.67
CA THR A 40 2.68 8.25 -10.75
C THR A 40 2.38 9.67 -10.30
N ALA A 41 3.39 10.46 -9.98
CA ALA A 41 3.23 11.86 -9.58
C ALA A 41 2.59 12.78 -10.65
N ASN A 42 2.44 12.29 -11.89
CA ASN A 42 1.76 13.01 -12.98
C ASN A 42 0.24 12.71 -13.04
N ASP A 43 -0.23 11.76 -12.23
CA ASP A 43 -1.64 11.41 -12.15
C ASP A 43 -2.34 12.25 -11.08
N GLU A 44 -3.68 12.19 -11.06
CA GLU A 44 -4.43 12.86 -10.00
C GLU A 44 -4.11 12.23 -8.64
N TYR A 45 -3.85 13.09 -7.67
CA TYR A 45 -3.59 12.69 -6.29
C TYR A 45 -4.88 12.30 -5.57
N PRO A 46 -4.80 11.47 -4.52
CA PRO A 46 -5.94 11.30 -3.62
C PRO A 46 -6.27 12.62 -2.94
N THR A 47 -7.53 12.79 -2.53
CA THR A 47 -7.99 14.00 -1.85
C THR A 47 -9.12 13.67 -0.86
N VAL A 48 -9.61 14.68 -0.17
CA VAL A 48 -10.80 14.63 0.68
C VAL A 48 -11.86 15.61 0.17
N ILE A 49 -13.10 15.43 0.59
CA ILE A 49 -14.22 16.28 0.14
C ILE A 49 -13.94 17.76 0.44
N GLU A 50 -13.34 18.06 1.57
CA GLU A 50 -12.98 19.42 2.00
C GLU A 50 -12.01 20.11 1.05
N CYS A 51 -11.19 19.35 0.33
CA CYS A 51 -10.17 19.85 -0.60
C CYS A 51 -10.62 19.83 -2.07
N GLU A 52 -11.80 19.27 -2.41
CA GLU A 52 -12.25 19.13 -3.81
C GLU A 52 -12.44 20.48 -4.52
N ASN A 53 -12.83 21.53 -3.79
CA ASN A 53 -13.05 22.86 -4.36
C ASN A 53 -11.74 23.63 -4.65
N VAL A 54 -10.59 23.10 -4.26
CA VAL A 54 -9.29 23.68 -4.55
C VAL A 54 -8.93 23.37 -6.01
N VAL A 55 -8.91 24.40 -6.85
CA VAL A 55 -8.76 24.27 -8.32
C VAL A 55 -7.33 23.88 -8.69
N ASP A 56 -6.33 24.51 -8.07
CA ASP A 56 -4.93 24.20 -8.35
C ASP A 56 -4.55 22.84 -7.78
N THR A 57 -3.93 22.01 -8.62
CA THR A 57 -3.58 20.63 -8.26
C THR A 57 -2.58 20.57 -7.11
N LYS A 58 -1.62 21.49 -7.07
CA LYS A 58 -0.60 21.54 -6.02
C LYS A 58 -1.19 21.99 -4.69
N ASP A 59 -2.06 22.99 -4.73
CA ASP A 59 -2.74 23.49 -3.53
C ASP A 59 -3.73 22.45 -3.00
N ARG A 60 -4.40 21.71 -3.87
CA ARG A 60 -5.26 20.59 -3.49
C ARG A 60 -4.47 19.45 -2.84
N LEU A 61 -3.29 19.15 -3.35
CA LEU A 61 -2.39 18.20 -2.74
C LEU A 61 -1.92 18.67 -1.35
N ASN A 62 -1.54 19.93 -1.21
CA ASN A 62 -1.16 20.51 0.07
C ASN A 62 -2.31 20.46 1.08
N CYS A 63 -3.53 20.80 0.66
CA CYS A 63 -4.73 20.68 1.49
C CYS A 63 -4.93 19.24 1.98
N PHE A 64 -4.73 18.24 1.12
CA PHE A 64 -4.84 16.84 1.50
C PHE A 64 -3.75 16.42 2.50
N TYR A 65 -2.51 16.87 2.32
CA TYR A 65 -1.43 16.62 3.28
C TYR A 65 -1.71 17.28 4.63
N GLU A 66 -2.19 18.51 4.65
CA GLU A 66 -2.56 19.23 5.87
C GLU A 66 -3.68 18.48 6.60
N TYR A 67 -4.72 18.03 5.89
CA TYR A 67 -5.79 17.24 6.46
C TYR A 67 -5.27 15.96 7.16
N LEU A 68 -4.40 15.21 6.50
CA LEU A 68 -3.81 14.00 7.08
C LEU A 68 -2.93 14.31 8.29
N TYR A 69 -2.12 15.36 8.18
CA TYR A 69 -1.26 15.81 9.26
C TYR A 69 -2.07 16.22 10.50
N GLU A 70 -3.08 17.02 10.32
CA GLU A 70 -3.97 17.48 11.41
C GLU A 70 -4.75 16.31 12.02
N TYR A 71 -5.28 15.43 11.18
CA TYR A 71 -5.98 14.23 11.66
C TYR A 71 -5.09 13.40 12.58
N LEU A 72 -3.90 13.05 12.14
CA LEU A 72 -2.96 12.24 12.94
C LEU A 72 -2.44 13.01 14.16
N SER A 73 -1.99 14.24 13.98
CA SER A 73 -1.41 15.06 15.05
C SER A 73 -2.40 15.31 16.18
N ASN A 74 -3.64 15.66 15.85
CA ASN A 74 -4.67 15.94 16.85
C ASN A 74 -5.10 14.67 17.60
N ASN A 75 -5.32 13.58 16.88
CA ASN A 75 -5.71 12.32 17.51
C ASN A 75 -4.58 11.73 18.37
N LEU A 76 -3.33 11.83 17.94
CA LEU A 76 -2.18 11.40 18.74
C LEU A 76 -2.03 12.26 20.01
N LYS A 77 -2.13 13.59 19.89
CA LYS A 77 -2.03 14.50 21.06
C LYS A 77 -3.18 14.31 22.05
N ASN A 78 -4.35 13.90 21.59
CA ASN A 78 -5.52 13.66 22.44
C ASN A 78 -5.59 12.22 22.97
N ASN A 79 -4.72 11.33 22.53
CA ASN A 79 -4.67 9.95 22.97
C ASN A 79 -4.06 9.87 24.39
N GLN A 80 -4.80 9.31 25.36
CA GLN A 80 -4.35 9.23 26.77
C GLN A 80 -3.06 8.42 26.90
N ASP A 81 -2.91 7.38 26.11
CA ASP A 81 -1.73 6.53 26.13
C ASP A 81 -0.48 7.26 25.63
N VAL A 82 -0.66 8.11 24.62
CA VAL A 82 0.41 8.96 24.05
C VAL A 82 0.76 10.10 24.99
N ASN A 83 -0.22 10.71 25.65
CA ASN A 83 -0.01 11.83 26.59
C ASN A 83 0.79 11.43 27.84
N ASN A 84 0.82 10.13 28.18
CA ASN A 84 1.64 9.62 29.26
C ASN A 84 3.10 9.34 28.83
N LEU A 85 3.40 9.50 27.55
CA LEU A 85 4.74 9.32 27.01
C LEU A 85 5.42 10.68 26.89
N GLU A 86 6.73 10.70 27.14
CA GLU A 86 7.57 11.81 26.73
C GLU A 86 8.12 11.48 25.35
N PHE A 87 7.68 12.23 24.34
CA PHE A 87 8.05 11.92 22.96
C PHE A 87 8.30 13.21 22.16
N ASN A 88 9.47 13.30 21.55
CA ASN A 88 9.83 14.41 20.70
C ASN A 88 10.62 13.86 19.49
N ASP A 89 9.92 13.58 18.43
CA ASP A 89 10.55 13.04 17.21
C ASP A 89 9.85 13.47 15.93
N SER A 90 10.55 13.29 14.83
CA SER A 90 10.02 13.38 13.48
C SER A 90 9.80 11.96 12.93
N ILE A 91 8.60 11.68 12.53
CA ILE A 91 8.16 10.39 11.98
C ILE A 91 7.90 10.56 10.50
N MET A 92 8.44 9.67 9.67
CA MET A 92 8.06 9.57 8.26
C MET A 92 7.11 8.38 8.10
N ILE A 93 5.88 8.65 7.63
CA ILE A 93 4.86 7.65 7.40
C ILE A 93 4.68 7.47 5.90
N LYS A 94 4.95 6.28 5.38
CA LYS A 94 4.59 5.93 3.99
C LYS A 94 3.12 5.52 3.96
N ILE A 95 2.31 6.41 3.44
CA ILE A 95 0.85 6.24 3.33
C ILE A 95 0.49 5.57 2.01
N ILE A 96 -0.41 4.60 2.09
CA ILE A 96 -1.08 4.03 0.92
C ILE A 96 -2.55 4.44 0.97
N VAL A 97 -3.06 4.92 -0.16
CA VAL A 97 -4.50 5.06 -0.41
C VAL A 97 -4.88 4.03 -1.46
N ASP A 98 -5.77 3.10 -1.11
CA ASP A 98 -6.24 2.09 -2.06
C ASP A 98 -7.32 2.67 -3.01
N LYS A 99 -7.70 1.90 -4.03
CA LYS A 99 -8.73 2.28 -5.01
C LYS A 99 -10.13 2.48 -4.41
N ASN A 100 -10.36 2.05 -3.19
CA ASN A 100 -11.63 2.17 -2.47
C ASN A 100 -11.62 3.36 -1.49
N GLY A 101 -10.48 4.09 -1.38
CA GLY A 101 -10.29 5.22 -0.50
C GLY A 101 -9.90 4.83 0.93
N ASN A 102 -9.54 3.58 1.19
CA ASN A 102 -9.00 3.21 2.51
C ASN A 102 -7.56 3.70 2.62
N VAL A 103 -7.20 4.23 3.78
CA VAL A 103 -5.88 4.79 4.08
C VAL A 103 -5.18 3.89 5.09
N TYR A 104 -3.94 3.51 4.81
CA TYR A 104 -3.14 2.70 5.74
C TYR A 104 -1.64 2.95 5.55
N PRO A 105 -0.83 2.76 6.60
CA PRO A 105 0.60 2.92 6.48
C PRO A 105 1.23 1.65 5.89
N SER A 106 2.21 1.80 5.01
CA SER A 106 3.05 0.70 4.55
C SER A 106 4.35 0.58 5.34
N GLU A 107 4.82 1.73 5.86
CA GLU A 107 6.04 1.82 6.67
C GLU A 107 5.97 3.06 7.55
N ILE A 108 6.48 2.95 8.78
CA ILE A 108 6.60 4.08 9.72
C ILE A 108 8.04 4.12 10.21
N ILE A 109 8.73 5.22 9.94
CA ILE A 109 10.15 5.42 10.23
C ILE A 109 10.29 6.52 11.28
N PHE A 110 10.87 6.19 12.43
CA PHE A 110 11.21 7.14 13.49
C PHE A 110 12.63 7.61 13.29
N LYS A 111 12.87 8.93 13.40
CA LYS A 111 14.18 9.50 13.11
C LYS A 111 15.18 9.29 14.24
N ASN A 112 14.75 9.43 15.50
CA ASN A 112 15.66 9.49 16.65
C ASN A 112 15.26 8.53 17.79
N SER A 113 14.08 7.93 17.80
CA SER A 113 13.60 7.24 18.98
C SER A 113 13.45 5.74 18.81
N GLU A 114 14.18 5.01 19.63
CA GLU A 114 13.86 3.60 19.92
C GLU A 114 12.80 3.51 21.04
N TYR A 115 12.64 4.56 21.85
CA TYR A 115 11.78 4.57 23.03
C TYR A 115 10.34 4.92 22.67
N ASN A 116 9.39 4.05 23.05
CA ASN A 116 7.95 4.19 22.78
C ASN A 116 7.51 4.12 21.31
N SER A 117 8.42 3.86 20.37
CA SER A 117 8.09 3.77 18.93
C SER A 117 7.03 2.71 18.63
N GLU A 118 7.08 1.52 19.27
CA GLU A 118 6.10 0.44 19.06
C GLU A 118 4.69 0.86 19.43
N LYS A 119 4.53 1.58 20.55
CA LYS A 119 3.21 2.03 21.00
C LYS A 119 2.64 3.10 20.06
N ILE A 120 3.45 4.09 19.69
CA ILE A 120 3.03 5.14 18.74
C ILE A 120 2.72 4.52 17.38
N ASN A 121 3.52 3.55 16.95
CA ASN A 121 3.31 2.80 15.73
C ASN A 121 1.91 2.13 15.71
N SER A 122 1.56 1.37 16.75
CA SER A 122 0.25 0.70 16.81
C SER A 122 -0.90 1.70 16.79
N ILE A 123 -0.79 2.83 17.50
CA ILE A 123 -1.82 3.87 17.51
C ILE A 123 -1.98 4.53 16.13
N ILE A 124 -0.89 4.79 15.41
CA ILE A 124 -0.96 5.32 14.03
C ILE A 124 -1.70 4.34 13.11
N TYR A 125 -1.43 3.03 13.21
CA TYR A 125 -2.17 2.01 12.46
C TYR A 125 -3.67 2.05 12.76
N GLU A 126 -4.05 2.09 14.03
CA GLU A 126 -5.44 2.15 14.46
C GLU A 126 -6.14 3.42 13.98
N LEU A 127 -5.49 4.57 14.08
CA LEU A 127 -6.02 5.85 13.62
C LEU A 127 -6.27 5.85 12.11
N LEU A 128 -5.33 5.36 11.31
CA LEU A 128 -5.48 5.31 9.87
C LEU A 128 -6.53 4.29 9.43
N ASP A 129 -6.64 3.15 10.12
CA ASP A 129 -7.67 2.13 9.84
C ASP A 129 -9.09 2.65 10.17
N SER A 130 -9.21 3.46 11.23
CA SER A 130 -10.48 4.09 11.64
C SER A 130 -10.82 5.38 10.88
N MET A 131 -9.93 5.88 10.05
CA MET A 131 -10.12 7.12 9.30
C MET A 131 -11.27 7.00 8.30
N PRO A 132 -12.09 8.05 8.11
CA PRO A 132 -13.06 8.11 7.03
C PRO A 132 -12.39 7.88 5.66
N LYS A 133 -13.10 7.21 4.77
CA LYS A 133 -12.58 6.97 3.42
C LYS A 133 -12.33 8.30 2.70
N VAL A 134 -11.20 8.35 2.00
CA VAL A 134 -10.82 9.48 1.17
C VAL A 134 -11.17 9.21 -0.30
N ILE A 135 -11.09 10.22 -1.14
CA ILE A 135 -11.24 10.10 -2.59
C ILE A 135 -9.92 9.56 -3.13
N PRO A 136 -9.90 8.36 -3.76
CA PRO A 136 -8.66 7.75 -4.23
C PRO A 136 -8.08 8.47 -5.44
N ALA A 137 -6.79 8.28 -5.65
CA ALA A 137 -6.08 8.74 -6.84
C ALA A 137 -6.71 8.20 -8.13
N VAL A 138 -6.64 8.99 -9.21
CA VAL A 138 -7.14 8.60 -10.53
C VAL A 138 -5.99 8.59 -11.53
N LYS A 139 -5.89 7.51 -12.30
CA LYS A 139 -4.99 7.43 -13.44
C LYS A 139 -5.49 8.35 -14.54
N THR A 140 -4.82 9.46 -14.77
CA THR A 140 -5.28 10.55 -15.63
C THR A 140 -5.63 10.10 -17.04
N ASP A 141 -4.78 9.27 -17.65
CA ASP A 141 -4.97 8.79 -19.03
C ASP A 141 -6.17 7.85 -19.20
N TYR A 142 -6.64 7.23 -18.13
CA TYR A 142 -7.67 6.18 -18.17
C TYR A 142 -8.92 6.51 -17.37
N GLY A 143 -8.90 7.55 -16.54
CA GLY A 143 -10.02 7.92 -15.67
C GLY A 143 -10.38 6.84 -14.63
N VAL A 144 -9.44 5.96 -14.27
CA VAL A 144 -9.70 4.86 -13.35
C VAL A 144 -9.04 5.08 -12.00
N LYS A 145 -9.73 4.69 -10.94
CA LYS A 145 -9.21 4.76 -9.57
C LYS A 145 -8.06 3.78 -9.40
N VAL A 146 -6.95 4.25 -8.84
CA VAL A 146 -5.72 3.46 -8.63
C VAL A 146 -5.23 3.59 -7.20
N LYS A 147 -4.42 2.62 -6.79
CA LYS A 147 -3.66 2.72 -5.54
C LYS A 147 -2.54 3.73 -5.70
N SER A 148 -2.41 4.64 -4.74
CA SER A 148 -1.31 5.60 -4.65
C SER A 148 -0.50 5.41 -3.37
N GLN A 149 0.74 5.88 -3.38
CA GLN A 149 1.64 5.87 -2.23
C GLN A 149 2.43 7.17 -2.20
N PHE A 150 2.58 7.73 -1.00
CA PHE A 150 3.35 8.96 -0.77
C PHE A 150 3.88 9.00 0.67
N ASP A 151 4.82 9.90 0.91
CA ASP A 151 5.44 10.08 2.22
C ASP A 151 4.79 11.24 2.96
N LEU A 152 4.40 11.02 4.21
CA LEU A 152 3.84 12.02 5.11
C LEU A 152 4.80 12.26 6.28
N PRO A 153 5.48 13.41 6.35
CA PRO A 153 6.26 13.78 7.52
C PRO A 153 5.35 14.24 8.65
N LEU A 154 5.54 13.67 9.83
CA LEU A 154 4.80 14.03 11.05
C LEU A 154 5.77 14.43 12.15
N ILE A 155 5.64 15.64 12.70
CA ILE A 155 6.42 16.10 13.84
C ILE A 155 5.56 16.02 15.09
N LEU A 156 5.97 15.19 16.04
CA LEU A 156 5.30 15.04 17.32
C LEU A 156 6.18 15.56 18.44
N ASN A 157 5.64 16.51 19.21
CA ASN A 157 6.26 17.02 20.42
C ASN A 157 5.23 16.89 21.56
N ILE A 158 5.41 15.85 22.37
CA ILE A 158 4.56 15.54 23.52
C ILE A 158 5.43 15.73 24.74
N LYS A 159 5.13 16.76 25.51
CA LYS A 159 5.80 17.06 26.78
C LYS A 159 4.88 16.68 27.92
N LYS A 160 5.46 16.11 28.95
CA LYS A 160 4.81 15.82 30.22
C LYS A 160 4.62 17.08 31.06
#